data_521430cb0a1b6b97154910d1221265b3
#
_entry.id   521430cb0a1b6b97154910d1221265b3
#
_cell.length_a   1.000
_cell.length_b   1.000
_cell.length_c   1.000
_cell.angle_alpha   90.00
_cell.angle_beta   90.00
_cell.angle_gamma   90.00
#
_symmetry.space_group_name_H-M   'P 1'
#
loop_
_entity.id
_entity.type
_entity.pdbx_description
1 polymer ?
#
loop_
_entity_poly.entity_id
_entity_poly.type
_entity_poly.pdbx_seq_one_letter_code
_entity_poly.pdbx_strand_id
1 'polypeptide(L)'
;MATRVALVTGAASGIGKAIAHRLAEHGANVVISSRKADACEAAAAEINDAVGRKAAIAIPCNIAVKEALQQLVSETERAFGKIDILVCNAASNPYFGPMGAMSDEQFTKILQNNIVSNHWLIQMVAPAMCDRKDGSIVIISSIGGLKGSAVLGAYAISKSADMQLARNLALEFGGDNVRVNTIAPGLIQTDFAKALWDNPQILKTYTEHSCLKRIGQPDEIAGMAVFLASKAGAFTTGQTFVIDGGQTSI
;
A
#
# COMPACT_ATOMS: atom_id res chain seq x y z
N MET A 1 -9.40 14.85 -8.87
CA MET A 1 -8.85 14.95 -7.47
C MET A 1 -8.09 16.26 -7.21
N ALA A 2 -8.39 17.29 -7.97
CA ALA A 2 -7.73 18.59 -7.79
C ALA A 2 -7.75 19.01 -6.31
N THR A 3 -6.59 19.44 -5.79
CA THR A 3 -6.37 19.86 -4.39
C THR A 3 -6.31 18.75 -3.32
N ARG A 4 -6.52 17.48 -3.64
CA ARG A 4 -6.31 16.39 -2.67
C ARG A 4 -4.82 16.08 -2.49
N VAL A 5 -4.47 15.71 -1.27
CA VAL A 5 -3.10 15.35 -0.89
C VAL A 5 -3.05 13.87 -0.54
N ALA A 6 -2.17 13.13 -1.20
CA ALA A 6 -1.95 11.72 -0.97
C ALA A 6 -0.57 11.46 -0.36
N LEU A 7 -0.53 10.73 0.74
CA LEU A 7 0.70 10.19 1.33
C LEU A 7 0.78 8.69 0.97
N VAL A 8 1.85 8.29 0.26
CA VAL A 8 2.05 6.90 -0.19
C VAL A 8 3.35 6.36 0.36
N THR A 9 3.28 5.32 1.18
CA THR A 9 4.47 4.63 1.72
C THR A 9 4.96 3.54 0.77
N GLY A 10 6.28 3.28 0.72
CA GLY A 10 6.87 2.35 -0.23
C GLY A 10 6.71 2.79 -1.69
N ALA A 11 6.68 4.11 -1.93
CA ALA A 11 6.31 4.70 -3.21
C ALA A 11 7.49 4.98 -4.16
N ALA A 12 8.72 4.59 -3.80
CA ALA A 12 9.88 4.78 -4.68
C ALA A 12 9.92 3.80 -5.86
N SER A 13 9.14 2.70 -5.82
CA SER A 13 9.09 1.68 -6.89
C SER A 13 7.78 0.89 -6.83
N GLY A 14 7.57 0.02 -7.83
CA GLY A 14 6.51 -0.99 -7.85
C GLY A 14 5.10 -0.40 -7.69
N ILE A 15 4.25 -1.10 -6.94
CA ILE A 15 2.83 -0.76 -6.75
C ILE A 15 2.67 0.64 -6.15
N GLY A 16 3.45 0.99 -5.13
CA GLY A 16 3.36 2.31 -4.49
C GLY A 16 3.67 3.47 -5.43
N LYS A 17 4.70 3.33 -6.30
CA LYS A 17 5.04 4.32 -7.32
C LYS A 17 3.92 4.45 -8.37
N ALA A 18 3.38 3.33 -8.85
CA ALA A 18 2.28 3.33 -9.79
C ALA A 18 1.02 4.01 -9.21
N ILE A 19 0.69 3.73 -7.95
CA ILE A 19 -0.43 4.39 -7.26
C ILE A 19 -0.19 5.90 -7.15
N ALA A 20 1.00 6.32 -6.71
CA ALA A 20 1.34 7.74 -6.59
C ALA A 20 1.25 8.45 -7.95
N HIS A 21 1.76 7.82 -9.02
CA HIS A 21 1.68 8.35 -10.39
C HIS A 21 0.22 8.54 -10.83
N ARG A 22 -0.62 7.51 -10.72
CA ARG A 22 -2.03 7.60 -11.10
C ARG A 22 -2.81 8.62 -10.27
N LEU A 23 -2.55 8.74 -8.97
CA LEU A 23 -3.15 9.79 -8.14
C LEU A 23 -2.75 11.19 -8.62
N ALA A 24 -1.47 11.39 -8.99
CA ALA A 24 -0.96 12.65 -9.53
C ALA A 24 -1.58 13.00 -10.89
N GLU A 25 -1.71 12.04 -11.81
CA GLU A 25 -2.41 12.20 -13.09
C GLU A 25 -3.86 12.64 -12.90
N HIS A 26 -4.53 12.13 -11.85
CA HIS A 26 -5.89 12.52 -11.51
C HIS A 26 -5.96 13.82 -10.69
N GLY A 27 -4.87 14.57 -10.59
CA GLY A 27 -4.83 15.91 -10.03
C GLY A 27 -4.45 16.01 -8.55
N ALA A 28 -4.13 14.91 -7.86
CA ALA A 28 -3.66 14.97 -6.48
C ALA A 28 -2.24 15.52 -6.39
N ASN A 29 -1.90 16.12 -5.25
CA ASN A 29 -0.51 16.27 -4.83
C ASN A 29 -0.11 15.01 -4.07
N VAL A 30 1.10 14.49 -4.27
CA VAL A 30 1.52 13.22 -3.71
C VAL A 30 2.85 13.33 -2.98
N VAL A 31 2.94 12.65 -1.83
CA VAL A 31 4.19 12.45 -1.11
C VAL A 31 4.70 11.05 -1.40
N ILE A 32 5.91 10.98 -1.94
CA ILE A 32 6.64 9.74 -2.22
C ILE A 32 7.50 9.42 -1.01
N SER A 33 7.14 8.38 -0.27
CA SER A 33 7.88 7.99 0.92
C SER A 33 8.41 6.56 0.82
N SER A 34 9.70 6.40 1.07
CA SER A 34 10.42 5.13 1.19
C SER A 34 11.73 5.38 1.96
N ARG A 35 12.50 4.33 2.27
CA ARG A 35 13.73 4.46 3.07
C ARG A 35 14.88 5.16 2.36
N LYS A 36 14.97 5.07 1.02
CA LYS A 36 16.07 5.61 0.22
C LYS A 36 15.67 6.97 -0.35
N ALA A 37 16.37 8.03 0.07
CA ALA A 37 16.11 9.40 -0.37
C ALA A 37 16.21 9.55 -1.89
N ASP A 38 17.33 9.12 -2.47
CA ASP A 38 17.60 9.22 -3.90
C ASP A 38 16.50 8.56 -4.76
N ALA A 39 15.99 7.39 -4.31
CA ALA A 39 14.93 6.68 -5.01
C ALA A 39 13.57 7.41 -4.88
N CYS A 40 13.30 8.05 -3.76
CA CYS A 40 12.10 8.87 -3.57
C CYS A 40 12.16 10.12 -4.47
N GLU A 41 13.31 10.79 -4.52
CA GLU A 41 13.54 11.97 -5.34
C GLU A 41 13.41 11.65 -6.83
N ALA A 42 14.03 10.56 -7.29
CA ALA A 42 13.93 10.10 -8.66
C ALA A 42 12.47 9.78 -9.05
N ALA A 43 11.73 9.08 -8.19
CA ALA A 43 10.32 8.77 -8.44
C ALA A 43 9.44 10.04 -8.46
N ALA A 44 9.71 11.01 -7.56
CA ALA A 44 8.99 12.28 -7.55
C ALA A 44 9.26 13.12 -8.81
N ALA A 45 10.51 13.15 -9.28
CA ALA A 45 10.90 13.84 -10.51
C ALA A 45 10.19 13.23 -11.72
N GLU A 46 10.26 11.88 -11.87
CA GLU A 46 9.60 11.17 -12.96
C GLU A 46 8.08 11.43 -13.01
N ILE A 47 7.42 11.43 -11.84
CA ILE A 47 5.98 11.73 -11.77
C ILE A 47 5.72 13.19 -12.17
N ASN A 48 6.51 14.14 -11.68
CA ASN A 48 6.36 15.55 -12.03
C ASN A 48 6.53 15.81 -13.53
N ASP A 49 7.52 15.18 -14.15
CA ASP A 49 7.76 15.28 -15.58
C ASP A 49 6.59 14.68 -16.37
N ALA A 50 6.10 13.51 -15.98
CA ALA A 50 5.00 12.84 -16.66
C ALA A 50 3.68 13.62 -16.60
N VAL A 51 3.38 14.28 -15.47
CA VAL A 51 2.13 15.04 -15.31
C VAL A 51 2.28 16.52 -15.67
N GLY A 52 3.47 16.99 -16.03
CA GLY A 52 3.76 18.36 -16.45
C GLY A 52 3.54 19.43 -15.38
N ARG A 53 3.61 19.06 -14.09
CA ARG A 53 3.46 19.96 -12.95
C ARG A 53 4.19 19.44 -11.70
N LYS A 54 4.49 20.30 -10.74
CA LYS A 54 5.05 19.92 -9.44
C LYS A 54 3.96 19.26 -8.56
N ALA A 55 3.64 18.02 -8.85
CA ALA A 55 2.62 17.23 -8.16
C ALA A 55 3.21 16.38 -7.02
N ALA A 56 4.45 15.93 -7.17
CA ALA A 56 5.09 14.97 -6.26
C ALA A 56 6.26 15.63 -5.52
N ILE A 57 6.38 15.29 -4.22
CA ILE A 57 7.56 15.59 -3.41
C ILE A 57 8.06 14.32 -2.73
N ALA A 58 9.35 14.26 -2.43
CA ALA A 58 9.99 13.16 -1.72
C ALA A 58 10.10 13.49 -0.23
N ILE A 59 9.64 12.60 0.64
CA ILE A 59 9.89 12.63 2.08
C ILE A 59 10.31 11.23 2.52
N PRO A 60 11.62 10.97 2.64
CA PRO A 60 12.13 9.65 3.02
C PRO A 60 11.72 9.27 4.44
N CYS A 61 11.33 8.01 4.64
CA CYS A 61 10.92 7.51 5.95
C CYS A 61 11.22 6.02 6.12
N ASN A 62 11.70 5.65 7.30
CA ASN A 62 11.72 4.27 7.76
C ASN A 62 10.46 4.00 8.59
N ILE A 63 9.51 3.25 8.02
CA ILE A 63 8.22 2.94 8.68
C ILE A 63 8.36 2.13 9.99
N ALA A 64 9.49 1.47 10.23
CA ALA A 64 9.74 0.73 11.45
C ALA A 64 9.99 1.65 12.67
N VAL A 65 10.21 2.94 12.45
CA VAL A 65 10.53 3.94 13.47
C VAL A 65 9.34 4.90 13.62
N LYS A 66 8.72 4.88 14.79
CA LYS A 66 7.49 5.65 15.05
C LYS A 66 7.70 7.15 14.93
N GLU A 67 8.84 7.65 15.41
CA GLU A 67 9.23 9.06 15.34
C GLU A 67 9.45 9.52 13.90
N ALA A 68 9.97 8.63 13.04
CA ALA A 68 10.11 8.93 11.62
C ALA A 68 8.74 9.03 10.91
N LEU A 69 7.76 8.23 11.32
CA LEU A 69 6.38 8.36 10.83
C LEU A 69 5.73 9.68 11.28
N GLN A 70 5.95 10.09 12.54
CA GLN A 70 5.49 11.39 13.05
C GLN A 70 6.07 12.55 12.23
N GLN A 71 7.36 12.49 11.94
CA GLN A 71 8.04 13.48 11.10
C GLN A 71 7.47 13.48 9.68
N LEU A 72 7.26 12.31 9.07
CA LEU A 72 6.66 12.17 7.74
C LEU A 72 5.29 12.86 7.65
N VAL A 73 4.41 12.63 8.63
CA VAL A 73 3.09 13.26 8.68
C VAL A 73 3.23 14.78 8.83
N SER A 74 4.02 15.26 9.80
CA SER A 74 4.25 16.69 10.04
C SER A 74 4.83 17.41 8.82
N GLU A 75 5.80 16.81 8.12
CA GLU A 75 6.39 17.37 6.91
C GLU A 75 5.40 17.39 5.74
N THR A 76 4.55 16.38 5.63
CA THR A 76 3.48 16.33 4.63
C THR A 76 2.48 17.47 4.86
N GLU A 77 2.04 17.63 6.11
CA GLU A 77 1.10 18.71 6.48
C GLU A 77 1.72 20.10 6.31
N ARG A 78 3.00 20.28 6.64
CA ARG A 78 3.72 21.53 6.40
C ARG A 78 3.80 21.87 4.91
N ALA A 79 3.98 20.87 4.04
CA ALA A 79 4.12 21.07 2.60
C ALA A 79 2.78 21.35 1.90
N PHE A 80 1.71 20.68 2.34
CA PHE A 80 0.43 20.67 1.61
C PHE A 80 -0.80 21.03 2.48
N GLY A 81 -0.61 21.26 3.78
CA GLY A 81 -1.66 21.69 4.72
C GLY A 81 -2.56 20.56 5.25
N LYS A 82 -2.55 19.39 4.63
CA LYS A 82 -3.43 18.26 5.00
C LYS A 82 -2.99 16.94 4.37
N ILE A 83 -3.61 15.84 4.82
CA ILE A 83 -3.57 14.53 4.15
C ILE A 83 -5.01 14.08 3.91
N ASP A 84 -5.44 13.90 2.67
CA ASP A 84 -6.78 13.45 2.30
C ASP A 84 -6.82 11.97 1.93
N ILE A 85 -5.69 11.43 1.48
CA ILE A 85 -5.53 10.05 1.01
C ILE A 85 -4.28 9.49 1.67
N LEU A 86 -4.43 8.38 2.37
CA LEU A 86 -3.31 7.62 2.92
C LEU A 86 -3.23 6.25 2.25
N VAL A 87 -2.06 5.92 1.67
CA VAL A 87 -1.80 4.59 1.09
C VAL A 87 -0.69 3.91 1.88
N CYS A 88 -1.07 2.93 2.70
CA CYS A 88 -0.17 2.06 3.43
C CYS A 88 0.27 0.92 2.50
N ASN A 89 1.37 1.12 1.75
CA ASN A 89 1.86 0.14 0.80
C ASN A 89 3.21 -0.47 1.21
N ALA A 90 4.02 0.24 2.01
CA ALA A 90 5.30 -0.28 2.45
C ALA A 90 5.13 -1.57 3.27
N ALA A 91 5.90 -2.60 2.91
CA ALA A 91 5.91 -3.89 3.59
C ALA A 91 7.31 -4.52 3.53
N SER A 92 7.53 -5.54 4.34
CA SER A 92 8.72 -6.38 4.28
C SER A 92 8.38 -7.85 4.45
N ASN A 93 9.18 -8.68 3.79
CA ASN A 93 9.18 -10.13 4.00
C ASN A 93 10.62 -10.65 3.93
N PRO A 94 11.38 -10.63 5.02
CA PRO A 94 12.77 -11.05 5.05
C PRO A 94 12.98 -12.57 5.06
N TYR A 95 11.90 -13.35 5.08
CA TYR A 95 11.97 -14.81 5.23
C TYR A 95 11.10 -15.52 4.19
N PHE A 96 11.64 -16.56 3.59
CA PHE A 96 10.96 -17.46 2.67
C PHE A 96 11.27 -18.92 3.08
N GLY A 97 10.29 -19.60 3.64
CA GLY A 97 10.44 -20.96 4.15
C GLY A 97 9.36 -21.36 5.16
N PRO A 98 9.42 -22.58 5.72
CA PRO A 98 8.46 -23.06 6.70
C PRO A 98 8.47 -22.23 7.98
N MET A 99 7.31 -21.94 8.56
CA MET A 99 7.19 -21.15 9.79
C MET A 99 7.99 -21.73 10.97
N GLY A 100 8.09 -23.06 11.08
CA GLY A 100 8.84 -23.72 12.16
C GLY A 100 10.36 -23.49 12.10
N ALA A 101 10.90 -22.97 11.00
CA ALA A 101 12.30 -22.63 10.86
C ALA A 101 12.56 -21.11 10.89
N MET A 102 11.53 -20.30 11.11
CA MET A 102 11.63 -18.85 11.20
C MET A 102 12.06 -18.43 12.60
N SER A 103 12.95 -17.43 12.72
CA SER A 103 13.30 -16.87 14.02
C SER A 103 12.24 -15.90 14.53
N ASP A 104 12.19 -15.70 15.86
CA ASP A 104 11.27 -14.75 16.50
C ASP A 104 11.52 -13.31 16.02
N GLU A 105 12.78 -12.94 15.73
CA GLU A 105 13.13 -11.63 15.21
C GLU A 105 12.57 -11.41 13.80
N GLN A 106 12.62 -12.45 12.95
CA GLN A 106 12.04 -12.38 11.59
C GLN A 106 10.52 -12.24 11.66
N PHE A 107 9.88 -13.03 12.52
CA PHE A 107 8.42 -12.97 12.72
C PHE A 107 8.01 -11.59 13.25
N THR A 108 8.65 -11.12 14.32
CA THR A 108 8.37 -9.81 14.91
C THR A 108 8.60 -8.68 13.92
N LYS A 109 9.67 -8.74 13.13
CA LYS A 109 9.98 -7.73 12.11
C LYS A 109 8.91 -7.66 11.01
N ILE A 110 8.36 -8.80 10.59
CA ILE A 110 7.27 -8.83 9.60
C ILE A 110 6.03 -8.13 10.17
N LEU A 111 5.62 -8.50 11.40
CA LEU A 111 4.45 -7.89 12.03
C LEU A 111 4.67 -6.40 12.31
N GLN A 112 5.83 -6.03 12.81
CA GLN A 112 6.19 -4.64 13.09
C GLN A 112 6.08 -3.77 11.83
N ASN A 113 6.65 -4.23 10.71
CA ASN A 113 6.68 -3.45 9.47
C ASN A 113 5.34 -3.45 8.73
N ASN A 114 4.59 -4.56 8.78
CA ASN A 114 3.42 -4.71 7.93
C ASN A 114 2.12 -4.31 8.65
N ILE A 115 2.07 -4.43 9.99
CA ILE A 115 0.85 -4.15 10.75
C ILE A 115 1.04 -2.99 11.72
N VAL A 116 2.05 -3.05 12.58
CA VAL A 116 2.22 -2.04 13.65
C VAL A 116 2.52 -0.67 13.04
N SER A 117 3.34 -0.60 11.99
CA SER A 117 3.63 0.65 11.30
C SER A 117 2.40 1.25 10.60
N ASN A 118 1.56 0.40 9.97
CA ASN A 118 0.30 0.83 9.36
C ASN A 118 -0.65 1.39 10.42
N HIS A 119 -0.80 0.68 11.55
CA HIS A 119 -1.59 1.16 12.67
C HIS A 119 -1.09 2.52 13.18
N TRP A 120 0.20 2.67 13.44
CA TRP A 120 0.76 3.95 13.90
C TRP A 120 0.49 5.09 12.92
N LEU A 121 0.75 4.87 11.65
CA LEU A 121 0.58 5.90 10.64
C LEU A 121 -0.89 6.30 10.48
N ILE A 122 -1.81 5.34 10.51
CA ILE A 122 -3.25 5.60 10.45
C ILE A 122 -3.69 6.41 11.67
N GLN A 123 -3.25 6.06 12.88
CA GLN A 123 -3.58 6.80 14.11
C GLN A 123 -3.06 8.25 14.10
N MET A 124 -1.97 8.53 13.37
CA MET A 124 -1.44 9.89 13.22
C MET A 124 -2.22 10.73 12.21
N VAL A 125 -2.81 10.10 11.18
CA VAL A 125 -3.45 10.80 10.06
C VAL A 125 -4.98 10.87 10.21
N ALA A 126 -5.61 9.81 10.70
CA ALA A 126 -7.08 9.69 10.73
C ALA A 126 -7.79 10.76 11.56
N PRO A 127 -7.32 11.23 12.72
CA PRO A 127 -8.00 12.26 13.49
C PRO A 127 -8.30 13.52 12.68
N ALA A 128 -7.29 14.05 11.95
CA ALA A 128 -7.48 15.21 11.09
C ALA A 128 -8.41 14.96 9.89
N MET A 129 -8.50 13.72 9.40
CA MET A 129 -9.49 13.33 8.39
C MET A 129 -10.90 13.31 8.99
N CYS A 130 -11.08 12.76 10.19
CA CYS A 130 -12.36 12.70 10.92
C CYS A 130 -12.89 14.11 11.23
N ASP A 131 -12.04 15.02 11.71
CA ASP A 131 -12.39 16.41 11.98
C ASP A 131 -12.94 17.13 10.73
N ARG A 132 -12.36 16.83 9.55
CA ARG A 132 -12.80 17.37 8.26
C ARG A 132 -13.96 16.60 7.64
N LYS A 133 -14.33 15.44 8.20
CA LYS A 133 -15.32 14.49 7.65
C LYS A 133 -15.04 14.11 6.19
N ASP A 134 -13.76 13.96 5.86
CA ASP A 134 -13.31 13.59 4.52
C ASP A 134 -11.93 12.91 4.55
N GLY A 135 -11.89 11.63 4.20
CA GLY A 135 -10.67 10.86 4.14
C GLY A 135 -10.81 9.53 3.41
N SER A 136 -9.71 9.06 2.82
CA SER A 136 -9.63 7.72 2.23
C SER A 136 -8.31 7.06 2.61
N ILE A 137 -8.39 5.91 3.26
CA ILE A 137 -7.25 5.10 3.68
C ILE A 137 -7.28 3.79 2.87
N VAL A 138 -6.19 3.50 2.18
CA VAL A 138 -6.02 2.28 1.38
C VAL A 138 -4.83 1.51 1.91
N ILE A 139 -5.03 0.25 2.29
CA ILE A 139 -3.97 -0.62 2.76
C ILE A 139 -3.68 -1.66 1.67
N ILE A 140 -2.43 -1.76 1.24
CA ILE A 140 -2.04 -2.79 0.26
C ILE A 140 -1.74 -4.08 1.00
N SER A 141 -2.69 -5.00 0.90
CA SER A 141 -2.61 -6.34 1.45
C SER A 141 -2.01 -7.33 0.41
N SER A 142 -2.53 -8.53 0.30
CA SER A 142 -2.15 -9.55 -0.67
C SER A 142 -3.20 -10.67 -0.70
N ILE A 143 -3.36 -11.37 -1.80
CA ILE A 143 -4.09 -12.65 -1.81
C ILE A 143 -3.47 -13.71 -0.87
N GLY A 144 -2.19 -13.54 -0.49
CA GLY A 144 -1.57 -14.34 0.58
C GLY A 144 -2.28 -14.23 1.92
N GLY A 145 -3.01 -13.14 2.19
CA GLY A 145 -3.85 -12.99 3.38
C GLY A 145 -5.19 -13.74 3.33
N LEU A 146 -5.57 -14.29 2.18
CA LEU A 146 -6.82 -15.04 1.97
C LEU A 146 -6.63 -16.54 2.03
N LYS A 147 -5.40 -17.04 1.99
CA LYS A 147 -5.09 -18.47 1.95
C LYS A 147 -3.81 -18.79 2.72
N GLY A 148 -3.65 -20.05 3.13
CA GLY A 148 -2.43 -20.55 3.74
C GLY A 148 -1.24 -20.57 2.78
N SER A 149 -0.02 -20.49 3.33
CA SER A 149 1.22 -20.61 2.59
C SER A 149 2.24 -21.44 3.37
N ALA A 150 2.83 -22.44 2.74
CA ALA A 150 3.88 -23.24 3.35
C ALA A 150 5.22 -22.48 3.51
N VAL A 151 5.40 -21.38 2.78
CA VAL A 151 6.69 -20.66 2.71
C VAL A 151 6.60 -19.16 3.00
N LEU A 152 5.38 -18.60 3.09
CA LEU A 152 5.13 -17.19 3.36
C LEU A 152 4.19 -16.99 4.57
N GLY A 153 4.21 -17.92 5.54
CA GLY A 153 3.20 -17.98 6.61
C GLY A 153 3.07 -16.70 7.41
N ALA A 154 4.16 -16.14 7.96
CA ALA A 154 4.11 -14.91 8.74
C ALA A 154 3.69 -13.68 7.89
N TYR A 155 4.14 -13.61 6.63
CA TYR A 155 3.68 -12.60 5.70
C TYR A 155 2.16 -12.72 5.45
N ALA A 156 1.67 -13.95 5.21
CA ALA A 156 0.25 -14.22 5.02
C ALA A 156 -0.59 -13.79 6.24
N ILE A 157 -0.12 -14.09 7.46
CA ILE A 157 -0.73 -13.63 8.72
C ILE A 157 -0.81 -12.10 8.73
N SER A 158 0.29 -11.40 8.42
CA SER A 158 0.29 -9.94 8.40
C SER A 158 -0.68 -9.36 7.38
N LYS A 159 -0.80 -10.00 6.21
CA LYS A 159 -1.71 -9.54 5.15
C LYS A 159 -3.19 -9.85 5.45
N SER A 160 -3.48 -10.92 6.16
CA SER A 160 -4.81 -11.17 6.72
C SER A 160 -5.18 -10.14 7.80
N ALA A 161 -4.21 -9.79 8.67
CA ALA A 161 -4.39 -8.76 9.69
C ALA A 161 -4.66 -7.37 9.09
N ASP A 162 -4.05 -7.00 7.95
CA ASP A 162 -4.35 -5.77 7.21
C ASP A 162 -5.85 -5.68 6.85
N MET A 163 -6.44 -6.79 6.40
CA MET A 163 -7.86 -6.85 6.03
C MET A 163 -8.77 -6.68 7.24
N GLN A 164 -8.42 -7.28 8.38
CA GLN A 164 -9.18 -7.10 9.62
C GLN A 164 -9.01 -5.69 10.19
N LEU A 165 -7.80 -5.13 10.12
CA LEU A 165 -7.53 -3.74 10.51
C LEU A 165 -8.43 -2.78 9.73
N ALA A 166 -8.55 -2.94 8.41
CA ALA A 166 -9.40 -2.10 7.59
C ALA A 166 -10.89 -2.21 7.98
N ARG A 167 -11.40 -3.41 8.29
CA ARG A 167 -12.79 -3.59 8.75
C ARG A 167 -13.07 -2.87 10.07
N ASN A 168 -12.16 -3.01 11.04
CA ASN A 168 -12.30 -2.37 12.35
C ASN A 168 -12.29 -0.84 12.22
N LEU A 169 -11.32 -0.31 11.46
CA LEU A 169 -11.20 1.14 11.26
C LEU A 169 -12.34 1.73 10.41
N ALA A 170 -12.91 0.95 9.49
CA ALA A 170 -14.11 1.36 8.75
C ALA A 170 -15.33 1.54 9.66
N LEU A 171 -15.47 0.71 10.70
CA LEU A 171 -16.51 0.88 11.73
C LEU A 171 -16.22 2.09 12.63
N GLU A 172 -14.95 2.29 12.99
CA GLU A 172 -14.53 3.37 13.88
C GLU A 172 -14.68 4.76 13.22
N PHE A 173 -14.24 4.91 11.98
CA PHE A 173 -14.14 6.20 11.30
C PHE A 173 -15.28 6.48 10.31
N GLY A 174 -16.12 5.49 10.02
CA GLY A 174 -17.17 5.61 9.00
C GLY A 174 -18.20 6.70 9.30
N GLY A 175 -18.52 6.94 10.60
CA GLY A 175 -19.42 8.02 11.05
C GLY A 175 -18.90 9.42 10.71
N ASP A 176 -17.58 9.57 10.54
CA ASP A 176 -16.92 10.81 10.15
C ASP A 176 -16.54 10.83 8.65
N ASN A 177 -17.19 9.97 7.85
CA ASN A 177 -16.97 9.91 6.40
C ASN A 177 -15.50 9.63 5.99
N VAL A 178 -14.75 8.93 6.85
CA VAL A 178 -13.41 8.42 6.54
C VAL A 178 -13.52 6.95 6.16
N ARG A 179 -13.12 6.62 4.95
CA ARG A 179 -13.25 5.27 4.39
C ARG A 179 -11.94 4.52 4.47
N VAL A 180 -11.99 3.26 4.88
CA VAL A 180 -10.80 2.40 5.00
C VAL A 180 -11.04 1.10 4.24
N ASN A 181 -10.19 0.80 3.25
CA ASN A 181 -10.29 -0.39 2.42
C ASN A 181 -8.92 -1.03 2.20
N THR A 182 -8.93 -2.30 1.80
CA THR A 182 -7.72 -3.00 1.37
C THR A 182 -7.77 -3.36 -0.11
N ILE A 183 -6.61 -3.36 -0.75
CA ILE A 183 -6.39 -4.01 -2.04
C ILE A 183 -5.54 -5.25 -1.78
N ALA A 184 -5.93 -6.39 -2.34
CA ALA A 184 -5.22 -7.66 -2.24
C ALA A 184 -4.70 -8.08 -3.63
N PRO A 185 -3.49 -7.66 -4.01
CA PRO A 185 -2.89 -8.05 -5.28
C PRO A 185 -2.54 -9.54 -5.31
N GLY A 186 -2.59 -10.14 -6.50
CA GLY A 186 -1.89 -11.37 -6.84
C GLY A 186 -0.38 -11.17 -7.01
N LEU A 187 0.27 -12.04 -7.80
CA LEU A 187 1.68 -11.84 -8.14
C LEU A 187 1.82 -10.70 -9.15
N ILE A 188 2.50 -9.64 -8.72
CA ILE A 188 2.77 -8.43 -9.52
C ILE A 188 4.26 -8.31 -9.80
N GLN A 189 4.64 -7.93 -11.01
CA GLN A 189 6.02 -7.77 -11.44
C GLN A 189 6.65 -6.54 -10.76
N THR A 190 7.27 -6.76 -9.60
CA THR A 190 7.94 -5.75 -8.78
C THR A 190 9.26 -6.30 -8.25
N ASP A 191 10.18 -5.43 -7.86
CA ASP A 191 11.44 -5.84 -7.21
C ASP A 191 11.17 -6.60 -5.91
N PHE A 192 10.13 -6.22 -5.16
CA PHE A 192 9.72 -6.92 -3.94
C PHE A 192 9.39 -8.39 -4.17
N ALA A 193 8.74 -8.71 -5.30
CA ALA A 193 8.33 -10.06 -5.65
C ALA A 193 9.33 -10.78 -6.59
N LYS A 194 10.51 -10.19 -6.84
CA LYS A 194 11.48 -10.70 -7.83
C LYS A 194 11.84 -12.16 -7.61
N ALA A 195 12.06 -12.59 -6.37
CA ALA A 195 12.35 -13.98 -6.04
C ALA A 195 11.26 -14.98 -6.49
N LEU A 196 10.02 -14.52 -6.69
CA LEU A 196 8.91 -15.36 -7.13
C LEU A 196 8.78 -15.40 -8.67
N TRP A 197 8.93 -14.25 -9.34
CA TRP A 197 8.70 -14.19 -10.79
C TRP A 197 9.97 -14.38 -11.63
N ASP A 198 11.15 -14.21 -11.03
CA ASP A 198 12.46 -14.48 -11.68
C ASP A 198 12.80 -15.98 -11.71
N ASN A 199 12.09 -16.80 -10.95
CA ASN A 199 12.20 -18.26 -10.96
C ASN A 199 11.16 -18.86 -11.92
N PRO A 200 11.59 -19.51 -13.04
CA PRO A 200 10.66 -20.02 -14.06
C PRO A 200 9.65 -21.04 -13.54
N GLN A 201 10.03 -21.89 -12.57
CA GLN A 201 9.15 -22.92 -12.01
C GLN A 201 8.05 -22.29 -11.15
N ILE A 202 8.44 -21.32 -10.30
CA ILE A 202 7.50 -20.59 -9.45
C ILE A 202 6.56 -19.75 -10.33
N LEU A 203 7.11 -19.01 -11.30
CA LEU A 203 6.34 -18.21 -12.24
C LEU A 203 5.32 -19.06 -13.00
N LYS A 204 5.73 -20.23 -13.51
CA LYS A 204 4.84 -21.17 -14.18
C LYS A 204 3.68 -21.57 -13.29
N THR A 205 3.93 -21.96 -12.03
CA THR A 205 2.90 -22.31 -11.07
C THR A 205 1.89 -21.18 -10.86
N TYR A 206 2.38 -19.94 -10.68
CA TYR A 206 1.49 -18.79 -10.51
C TYR A 206 0.64 -18.49 -11.75
N THR A 207 1.23 -18.57 -12.95
CA THR A 207 0.51 -18.31 -14.20
C THR A 207 -0.47 -19.42 -14.57
N GLU A 208 -0.16 -20.68 -14.28
CA GLU A 208 -1.09 -21.79 -14.47
C GLU A 208 -2.35 -21.67 -13.61
N HIS A 209 -2.20 -21.15 -12.38
CA HIS A 209 -3.31 -20.93 -11.44
C HIS A 209 -3.97 -19.53 -11.58
N SER A 210 -3.64 -18.75 -12.58
CA SER A 210 -4.30 -17.49 -12.89
C SER A 210 -5.21 -17.67 -14.09
N CYS A 211 -6.44 -17.14 -14.05
CA CYS A 211 -7.35 -17.15 -15.21
C CYS A 211 -6.76 -16.39 -16.39
N LEU A 212 -6.06 -15.28 -16.13
CA LEU A 212 -5.43 -14.46 -17.18
C LEU A 212 -4.09 -15.01 -17.69
N LYS A 213 -3.59 -16.12 -17.13
CA LYS A 213 -2.36 -16.83 -17.54
C LYS A 213 -1.10 -15.97 -17.57
N ARG A 214 -1.05 -14.91 -16.76
CA ARG A 214 0.11 -14.02 -16.59
C ARG A 214 0.15 -13.44 -15.18
N ILE A 215 1.28 -12.85 -14.83
CA ILE A 215 1.37 -11.97 -13.63
C ILE A 215 0.88 -10.57 -13.97
N GLY A 216 0.52 -9.82 -12.94
CA GLY A 216 0.06 -8.43 -13.09
C GLY A 216 1.21 -7.44 -13.18
N GLN A 217 0.90 -6.22 -13.64
CA GLN A 217 1.78 -5.07 -13.62
C GLN A 217 1.37 -4.10 -12.50
N PRO A 218 2.31 -3.31 -11.93
CA PRO A 218 2.01 -2.35 -10.87
C PRO A 218 0.85 -1.39 -11.19
N ASP A 219 0.76 -0.96 -12.44
CA ASP A 219 -0.27 -0.04 -12.91
C ASP A 219 -1.69 -0.64 -12.89
N GLU A 220 -1.80 -1.96 -13.03
CA GLU A 220 -3.08 -2.68 -12.96
C GLU A 220 -3.68 -2.70 -11.53
N ILE A 221 -2.85 -2.39 -10.51
CA ILE A 221 -3.30 -2.22 -9.12
C ILE A 221 -3.71 -0.76 -8.85
N ALA A 222 -3.02 0.19 -9.48
CA ALA A 222 -3.16 1.61 -9.20
C ALA A 222 -4.57 2.16 -9.50
N GLY A 223 -5.25 1.64 -10.52
CA GLY A 223 -6.61 2.05 -10.87
C GLY A 223 -7.61 1.86 -9.73
N MET A 224 -7.50 0.77 -8.97
CA MET A 224 -8.36 0.54 -7.80
C MET A 224 -8.06 1.54 -6.67
N ALA A 225 -6.80 1.90 -6.45
CA ALA A 225 -6.46 2.93 -5.46
C ALA A 225 -7.06 4.30 -5.84
N VAL A 226 -7.06 4.65 -7.13
CA VAL A 226 -7.72 5.86 -7.64
C VAL A 226 -9.24 5.79 -7.41
N PHE A 227 -9.88 4.66 -7.71
CA PHE A 227 -11.32 4.45 -7.43
C PHE A 227 -11.61 4.68 -5.95
N LEU A 228 -10.88 4.01 -5.05
CA LEU A 228 -11.09 4.09 -3.60
C LEU A 228 -10.81 5.50 -3.06
N ALA A 229 -9.86 6.24 -3.62
CA ALA A 229 -9.53 7.61 -3.22
C ALA A 229 -10.48 8.67 -3.80
N SER A 230 -11.34 8.32 -4.75
CA SER A 230 -12.21 9.23 -5.47
C SER A 230 -13.67 9.21 -4.98
N LYS A 231 -14.49 10.11 -5.53
CA LYS A 231 -15.94 10.11 -5.32
C LYS A 231 -16.63 8.87 -5.89
N ALA A 232 -16.03 8.18 -6.87
CA ALA A 232 -16.57 6.92 -7.39
C ALA A 232 -16.62 5.83 -6.32
N GLY A 233 -15.68 5.83 -5.37
CA GLY A 233 -15.64 4.93 -4.22
C GLY A 233 -16.35 5.45 -2.97
N ALA A 234 -17.19 6.49 -3.04
CA ALA A 234 -17.77 7.18 -1.88
C ALA A 234 -18.62 6.28 -0.96
N PHE A 235 -19.22 5.22 -1.49
CA PHE A 235 -20.02 4.27 -0.69
C PHE A 235 -19.29 2.95 -0.43
N THR A 236 -17.94 2.99 -0.41
CA THR A 236 -17.10 1.81 -0.29
C THR A 236 -16.18 1.95 0.91
N THR A 237 -16.39 1.14 1.95
CA THR A 237 -15.55 1.08 3.14
C THR A 237 -15.55 -0.33 3.75
N GLY A 238 -14.48 -0.71 4.47
CA GLY A 238 -14.33 -2.01 5.12
C GLY A 238 -14.11 -3.18 4.14
N GLN A 239 -13.89 -2.93 2.85
CA GLN A 239 -13.83 -3.97 1.83
C GLN A 239 -12.38 -4.36 1.48
N THR A 240 -12.26 -5.59 0.99
CA THR A 240 -11.03 -6.11 0.40
C THR A 240 -11.24 -6.35 -1.09
N PHE A 241 -10.49 -5.65 -1.93
CA PHE A 241 -10.56 -5.77 -3.38
C PHE A 241 -9.44 -6.66 -3.89
N VAL A 242 -9.80 -7.83 -4.38
CA VAL A 242 -8.84 -8.78 -4.95
C VAL A 242 -8.55 -8.40 -6.40
N ILE A 243 -7.25 -8.26 -6.72
CA ILE A 243 -6.78 -7.97 -8.08
C ILE A 243 -5.62 -8.92 -8.38
N ASP A 244 -5.95 -10.09 -8.90
CA ASP A 244 -5.02 -11.23 -8.95
C ASP A 244 -5.08 -12.03 -10.27
N GLY A 245 -5.74 -11.50 -11.29
CA GLY A 245 -5.94 -12.20 -12.56
C GLY A 245 -6.81 -13.45 -12.45
N GLY A 246 -7.65 -13.53 -11.41
CA GLY A 246 -8.55 -14.66 -11.13
C GLY A 246 -7.88 -15.84 -10.41
N GLN A 247 -6.71 -15.65 -9.81
CA GLN A 247 -5.97 -16.71 -9.11
C GLN A 247 -6.70 -17.27 -7.89
N THR A 248 -7.53 -16.47 -7.22
CA THR A 248 -8.31 -16.92 -6.05
C THR A 248 -9.72 -17.40 -6.40
N SER A 249 -10.09 -17.35 -7.68
CA SER A 249 -11.42 -17.75 -8.16
C SER A 249 -11.47 -19.22 -8.62
N ILE A 250 -10.32 -19.91 -8.66
CA ILE A 250 -10.17 -21.30 -9.12
C ILE A 250 -9.36 -22.13 -8.13
#